data_04b398584368da6ffc6a99306e284cc3
#
_entry.id   04b398584368da6ffc6a99306e284cc3
#
_cell.length_a   1.000
_cell.length_b   1.000
_cell.length_c   1.000
_cell.angle_alpha   90.00
_cell.angle_beta   90.00
_cell.angle_gamma   90.00
#
_symmetry.space_group_name_H-M   'P 1'
#
loop_
_entity.id
_entity.type
_entity.pdbx_description
1 polymer ?
#
loop_
_entity_poly.entity_id
_entity_poly.type
_entity_poly.pdbx_seq_one_letter_code
_entity_poly.pdbx_strand_id
1 'polypeptide(L)'
;MRYFTLAEAQQALPEVERHLREALFHKSQSQEAQGHLDKTTQRVRDSGGARVNPSEMLSLRARRDTSISALKQALDDIEEAGAVVKDLDIGLLDFMTRYRDRDVCLCWKLGEERIGFWHGPDEGFRGRKPIDQEFLQHHHGEAPH
;
A
#
# COMPACT_ATOMS: atom_id res chain seq x y z
N MET A 1 -4.66 -14.20 -10.46
CA MET A 1 -5.26 -13.60 -9.24
C MET A 1 -5.40 -14.68 -8.18
N ARG A 2 -4.96 -14.38 -6.97
CA ARG A 2 -5.01 -15.32 -5.86
C ARG A 2 -6.24 -15.05 -5.00
N TYR A 3 -6.97 -16.10 -4.64
CA TYR A 3 -8.11 -16.03 -3.73
C TYR A 3 -7.73 -16.59 -2.37
N PHE A 4 -8.20 -15.93 -1.33
CA PHE A 4 -7.87 -16.25 0.06
C PHE A 4 -9.14 -16.59 0.84
N THR A 5 -9.03 -17.53 1.76
CA THR A 5 -9.99 -17.58 2.87
C THR A 5 -9.60 -16.47 3.87
N LEU A 6 -10.51 -16.13 4.77
CA LEU A 6 -10.20 -15.19 5.85
C LEU A 6 -8.99 -15.64 6.65
N ALA A 7 -8.91 -16.93 6.98
CA ALA A 7 -7.79 -17.48 7.74
C ALA A 7 -6.47 -17.33 6.99
N GLU A 8 -6.45 -17.60 5.69
CA GLU A 8 -5.26 -17.43 4.86
C GLU A 8 -4.83 -15.96 4.76
N ALA A 9 -5.79 -15.06 4.55
CA ALA A 9 -5.52 -13.62 4.50
C ALA A 9 -5.00 -13.12 5.85
N GLN A 10 -5.59 -13.59 6.94
CA GLN A 10 -5.15 -13.22 8.28
C GLN A 10 -3.74 -13.70 8.57
N GLN A 11 -3.35 -14.86 8.06
CA GLN A 11 -1.97 -15.38 8.18
C GLN A 11 -0.98 -14.56 7.35
N ALA A 12 -1.39 -14.07 6.19
CA ALA A 12 -0.53 -13.26 5.32
C ALA A 12 -0.39 -11.81 5.83
N LEU A 13 -1.34 -11.34 6.61
CA LEU A 13 -1.43 -9.93 7.02
C LEU A 13 -0.18 -9.39 7.70
N PRO A 14 0.47 -10.07 8.66
CA PRO A 14 1.64 -9.49 9.33
C PRO A 14 2.77 -9.13 8.37
N GLU A 15 3.07 -9.99 7.39
CA GLU A 15 4.09 -9.71 6.40
C GLU A 15 3.66 -8.60 5.46
N VAL A 16 2.42 -8.62 5.00
CA VAL A 16 1.86 -7.57 4.13
C VAL A 16 1.86 -6.22 4.86
N GLU A 17 1.49 -6.20 6.13
CA GLU A 17 1.52 -4.99 6.94
C GLU A 17 2.94 -4.44 7.05
N ARG A 18 3.94 -5.31 7.24
CA ARG A 18 5.35 -4.91 7.29
C ARG A 18 5.76 -4.21 5.99
N HIS A 19 5.45 -4.80 4.85
CA HIS A 19 5.73 -4.19 3.55
C HIS A 19 4.96 -2.88 3.33
N LEU A 20 3.73 -2.81 3.82
CA LEU A 20 2.94 -1.57 3.74
C LEU A 20 3.60 -0.44 4.54
N ARG A 21 4.08 -0.74 5.74
CA ARG A 21 4.78 0.25 6.57
C ARG A 21 6.09 0.69 5.93
N GLU A 22 6.81 -0.24 5.31
CA GLU A 22 8.02 0.09 4.52
C GLU A 22 7.66 1.01 3.35
N ALA A 23 6.58 0.71 2.62
CA ALA A 23 6.12 1.55 1.51
C ALA A 23 5.80 2.97 1.97
N LEU A 24 5.07 3.10 3.07
CA LEU A 24 4.73 4.42 3.63
C LEU A 24 5.97 5.19 4.08
N PHE A 25 6.93 4.51 4.71
CA PHE A 25 8.19 5.10 5.11
C PHE A 25 8.96 5.64 3.91
N HIS A 26 9.14 4.83 2.87
CA HIS A 26 9.88 5.24 1.68
C HIS A 26 9.17 6.34 0.90
N LYS A 27 7.83 6.30 0.87
CA LYS A 27 7.05 7.40 0.29
C LYS A 27 7.34 8.71 1.01
N SER A 28 7.31 8.69 2.34
CA SER A 28 7.62 9.86 3.17
C SER A 28 9.04 10.38 2.89
N GLN A 29 10.03 9.50 2.80
CA GLN A 29 11.42 9.86 2.52
C GLN A 29 11.58 10.50 1.13
N SER A 30 10.89 9.94 0.12
CA SER A 30 10.94 10.51 -1.23
C SER A 30 10.33 11.91 -1.29
N GLN A 31 9.21 12.10 -0.59
CA GLN A 31 8.53 13.41 -0.51
C GLN A 31 9.39 14.44 0.22
N GLU A 32 10.07 14.06 1.29
CA GLU A 32 10.97 14.92 2.03
C GLU A 32 12.15 15.37 1.15
N ALA A 33 12.78 14.44 0.44
CA ALA A 33 13.88 14.77 -0.48
C ALA A 33 13.40 15.67 -1.61
N GLN A 34 12.23 15.40 -2.18
CA GLN A 34 11.63 16.24 -3.23
C GLN A 34 11.32 17.63 -2.71
N GLY A 35 10.81 17.76 -1.49
CA GLY A 35 10.54 19.05 -0.86
C GLY A 35 11.82 19.89 -0.70
N HIS A 36 12.92 19.26 -0.29
CA HIS A 36 14.23 19.94 -0.20
C HIS A 36 14.73 20.38 -1.57
N LEU A 37 14.56 19.56 -2.60
CA LEU A 37 14.92 19.91 -3.97
C LEU A 37 14.12 21.12 -4.45
N ASP A 38 12.81 21.13 -4.20
CA ASP A 38 11.93 22.22 -4.60
C ASP A 38 12.32 23.54 -3.92
N LYS A 39 12.62 23.49 -2.62
CA LYS A 39 13.08 24.68 -1.87
C LYS A 39 14.41 25.18 -2.38
N THR A 40 15.34 24.29 -2.68
CA THR A 40 16.65 24.66 -3.21
C THR A 40 16.52 25.31 -4.60
N THR A 41 15.67 24.73 -5.46
CA THR A 41 15.38 25.30 -6.78
C THR A 41 14.78 26.69 -6.66
N GLN A 42 13.85 26.89 -5.73
CA GLN A 42 13.22 28.19 -5.51
C GLN A 42 14.23 29.23 -5.03
N ARG A 43 15.11 28.86 -4.11
CA ARG A 43 16.17 29.76 -3.62
C ARG A 43 17.10 30.20 -4.75
N VAL A 44 17.45 29.27 -5.64
CA VAL A 44 18.30 29.58 -6.81
C VAL A 44 17.60 30.59 -7.73
N ARG A 45 16.32 30.41 -8.00
CA ARG A 45 15.52 31.34 -8.80
C ARG A 45 15.46 32.74 -8.16
N ASP A 46 15.18 32.79 -6.85
CA ASP A 46 15.02 34.03 -6.10
C ASP A 46 16.32 34.79 -6.02
N SER A 47 17.47 34.13 -6.05
CA SER A 47 18.80 34.75 -6.00
C SER A 47 19.38 35.10 -7.37
N GLY A 48 18.58 34.96 -8.45
CA GLY A 48 19.05 35.23 -9.81
C GLY A 48 20.04 34.20 -10.33
N GLY A 49 19.99 32.98 -9.84
CA GLY A 49 20.89 31.90 -10.25
C GLY A 49 22.20 31.83 -9.51
N ALA A 50 22.37 32.62 -8.43
CA ALA A 50 23.60 32.59 -7.64
C ALA A 50 23.71 31.31 -6.81
N ARG A 51 24.83 30.62 -6.93
CA ARG A 51 25.32 29.53 -6.09
C ARG A 51 24.38 28.32 -5.92
N VAL A 52 24.40 27.42 -6.89
CA VAL A 52 23.93 26.06 -6.72
C VAL A 52 25.08 25.25 -6.13
N ASN A 53 24.82 24.43 -5.09
CA ASN A 53 25.75 23.40 -4.66
C ASN A 53 25.44 22.12 -5.41
N PRO A 54 26.23 21.74 -6.43
CA PRO A 54 25.91 20.54 -7.24
C PRO A 54 25.92 19.26 -6.43
N SER A 55 26.80 19.14 -5.44
CA SER A 55 26.89 17.94 -4.59
C SER A 55 25.64 17.76 -3.75
N GLU A 56 25.08 18.83 -3.19
CA GLU A 56 23.85 18.81 -2.42
C GLU A 56 22.67 18.38 -3.31
N MET A 57 22.56 18.94 -4.52
CA MET A 57 21.51 18.61 -5.46
C MET A 57 21.57 17.15 -5.89
N LEU A 58 22.77 16.64 -6.19
CA LEU A 58 22.97 15.25 -6.56
C LEU A 58 22.61 14.30 -5.41
N SER A 59 23.00 14.66 -4.18
CA SER A 59 22.68 13.86 -2.99
C SER A 59 21.18 13.78 -2.76
N LEU A 60 20.46 14.89 -2.87
CA LEU A 60 19.01 14.94 -2.71
C LEU A 60 18.29 14.12 -3.78
N ARG A 61 18.73 14.24 -5.04
CA ARG A 61 18.17 13.42 -6.13
C ARG A 61 18.40 11.94 -5.92
N ALA A 62 19.61 11.57 -5.47
CA ALA A 62 19.94 10.17 -5.19
C ALA A 62 19.08 9.61 -4.05
N ARG A 63 18.87 10.38 -2.99
CA ARG A 63 18.01 10.01 -1.87
C ARG A 63 16.56 9.81 -2.32
N ARG A 64 16.04 10.76 -3.11
CA ARG A 64 14.70 10.67 -3.67
C ARG A 64 14.55 9.42 -4.52
N ASP A 65 15.48 9.20 -5.45
CA ASP A 65 15.41 8.08 -6.39
C ASP A 65 15.57 6.72 -5.70
N THR A 66 16.44 6.63 -4.71
CA THR A 66 16.60 5.43 -3.87
C THR A 66 15.30 5.13 -3.11
N SER A 67 14.67 6.17 -2.54
CA SER A 67 13.41 6.01 -1.80
C SER A 67 12.26 5.58 -2.72
N ILE A 68 12.20 6.13 -3.94
CA ILE A 68 11.20 5.73 -4.93
C ILE A 68 11.38 4.27 -5.33
N SER A 69 12.61 3.82 -5.55
CA SER A 69 12.90 2.42 -5.87
C SER A 69 12.51 1.49 -4.74
N ALA A 70 12.80 1.87 -3.50
CA ALA A 70 12.44 1.09 -2.32
C ALA A 70 10.92 1.04 -2.11
N LEU A 71 10.23 2.15 -2.37
CA LEU A 71 8.76 2.20 -2.36
C LEU A 71 8.17 1.22 -3.37
N LYS A 72 8.68 1.25 -4.59
CA LYS A 72 8.24 0.34 -5.66
C LYS A 72 8.43 -1.12 -5.27
N GLN A 73 9.58 -1.44 -4.70
CA GLN A 73 9.87 -2.81 -4.25
C GLN A 73 8.90 -3.25 -3.17
N ALA A 74 8.61 -2.38 -2.20
CA ALA A 74 7.66 -2.71 -1.13
C ALA A 74 6.24 -2.95 -1.69
N LEU A 75 5.80 -2.16 -2.66
CA LEU A 75 4.52 -2.35 -3.32
C LEU A 75 4.49 -3.66 -4.12
N ASP A 76 5.57 -3.99 -4.81
CA ASP A 76 5.70 -5.27 -5.53
C ASP A 76 5.64 -6.46 -4.57
N ASP A 77 6.26 -6.35 -3.40
CA ASP A 77 6.25 -7.40 -2.38
C ASP A 77 4.84 -7.64 -1.84
N ILE A 78 4.05 -6.57 -1.67
CA ILE A 78 2.64 -6.68 -1.26
C ILE A 78 1.84 -7.43 -2.33
N GLU A 79 2.00 -7.04 -3.58
CA GLU A 79 1.31 -7.66 -4.70
C GLU A 79 1.70 -9.15 -4.85
N GLU A 80 2.98 -9.45 -4.70
CA GLU A 80 3.48 -10.83 -4.74
C GLU A 80 2.90 -11.68 -3.62
N ALA A 81 2.69 -11.10 -2.45
CA ALA A 81 2.01 -11.76 -1.34
C ALA A 81 0.50 -11.96 -1.56
N GLY A 82 -0.05 -11.37 -2.62
CA GLY A 82 -1.43 -11.56 -3.04
C GLY A 82 -2.41 -10.49 -2.59
N ALA A 83 -1.95 -9.47 -1.89
CA ALA A 83 -2.80 -8.35 -1.48
C ALA A 83 -2.80 -7.24 -2.55
N VAL A 84 -3.85 -6.44 -2.54
CA VAL A 84 -3.99 -5.29 -3.44
C VAL A 84 -4.06 -4.01 -2.61
N VAL A 85 -3.18 -3.07 -2.88
CA VAL A 85 -3.23 -1.75 -2.23
C VAL A 85 -4.30 -0.91 -2.92
N LYS A 86 -5.32 -0.53 -2.19
CA LYS A 86 -6.41 0.33 -2.70
C LYS A 86 -6.14 1.80 -2.45
N ASP A 87 -5.58 2.13 -1.30
CA ASP A 87 -5.22 3.50 -0.97
C ASP A 87 -4.00 3.44 -0.04
N LEU A 88 -2.85 3.79 -0.57
CA LEU A 88 -1.60 3.72 0.18
C LEU A 88 -1.60 4.70 1.35
N ASP A 89 -2.12 5.91 1.16
CA ASP A 89 -2.03 6.96 2.17
C ASP A 89 -2.75 6.61 3.46
N ILE A 90 -3.87 5.92 3.37
CA ILE A 90 -4.61 5.46 4.56
C ILE A 90 -4.31 4.01 4.91
N GLY A 91 -3.47 3.33 4.13
CA GLY A 91 -3.11 1.95 4.36
C GLY A 91 -4.24 0.96 4.12
N LEU A 92 -5.02 1.18 3.07
CA LEU A 92 -6.17 0.34 2.73
C LEU A 92 -5.76 -0.78 1.79
N LEU A 93 -6.01 -2.02 2.20
CA LEU A 93 -5.65 -3.24 1.46
C LEU A 93 -6.86 -4.13 1.26
N ASP A 94 -6.87 -4.85 0.15
CA ASP A 94 -7.84 -5.90 -0.12
C ASP A 94 -7.14 -7.22 -0.40
N PHE A 95 -7.74 -8.30 0.08
CA PHE A 95 -7.44 -9.67 -0.32
C PHE A 95 -8.65 -10.22 -1.05
N MET A 96 -8.46 -10.80 -2.23
CA MET A 96 -9.58 -11.35 -2.98
C MET A 96 -10.05 -12.65 -2.36
N THR A 97 -11.36 -12.83 -2.30
CA THR A 97 -12.00 -14.07 -1.88
C THR A 97 -13.24 -14.30 -2.74
N ARG A 98 -13.83 -15.45 -2.62
CA ARG A 98 -15.11 -15.75 -3.30
C ARG A 98 -16.19 -15.96 -2.26
N TYR A 99 -17.31 -15.30 -2.47
CA TYR A 99 -18.47 -15.40 -1.60
C TYR A 99 -19.69 -15.69 -2.47
N ARG A 100 -20.29 -16.87 -2.29
CA ARG A 100 -21.44 -17.33 -3.08
C ARG A 100 -21.16 -17.22 -4.58
N ASP A 101 -20.00 -17.73 -5.00
CA ASP A 101 -19.53 -17.74 -6.40
C ASP A 101 -19.28 -16.37 -7.02
N ARG A 102 -19.17 -15.33 -6.19
CA ARG A 102 -18.78 -13.98 -6.61
C ARG A 102 -17.42 -13.61 -6.06
N ASP A 103 -16.68 -12.85 -6.83
CA ASP A 103 -15.44 -12.23 -6.36
C ASP A 103 -15.79 -11.05 -5.45
N VAL A 104 -15.30 -11.09 -4.22
CA VAL A 104 -15.42 -10.00 -3.26
C VAL A 104 -14.08 -9.76 -2.60
N CYS A 105 -13.98 -8.68 -1.84
CA CYS A 105 -12.73 -8.25 -1.22
C CYS A 105 -12.81 -8.35 0.30
N LEU A 106 -11.84 -9.02 0.90
CA LEU A 106 -11.57 -8.93 2.34
C LEU A 106 -10.79 -7.64 2.54
N CYS A 107 -11.32 -6.70 3.31
CA CYS A 107 -10.80 -5.35 3.43
C CYS A 107 -10.14 -5.11 4.77
N TRP A 108 -8.93 -4.58 4.74
CA TRP A 108 -8.19 -4.21 5.95
C TRP A 108 -7.60 -2.82 5.80
N LYS A 109 -7.63 -2.06 6.88
CA LYS A 109 -7.04 -0.73 6.95
C LYS A 109 -6.00 -0.72 8.05
N LEU A 110 -4.87 -0.06 7.80
CA LEU A 110 -3.79 0.10 8.77
C LEU A 110 -4.34 0.68 10.09
N GLY A 111 -4.02 0.00 11.18
CA GLY A 111 -4.53 0.33 12.50
C GLY A 111 -5.63 -0.60 12.98
N GLU A 112 -6.27 -1.34 12.10
CA GLU A 112 -7.23 -2.37 12.49
C GLU A 112 -6.47 -3.60 12.99
N GLU A 113 -6.98 -4.22 14.05
CA GLU A 113 -6.31 -5.34 14.70
C GLU A 113 -6.32 -6.60 13.85
N ARG A 114 -7.40 -6.77 13.06
CA ARG A 114 -7.60 -7.94 12.21
C ARG A 114 -8.49 -7.57 11.03
N ILE A 115 -8.58 -8.49 10.05
CA ILE A 115 -9.48 -8.34 8.93
C ILE A 115 -10.90 -8.62 9.42
N GLY A 116 -11.70 -7.57 9.53
CA GLY A 116 -13.07 -7.68 10.05
C GLY A 116 -14.16 -7.26 9.08
N PHE A 117 -13.80 -6.91 7.84
CA PHE A 117 -14.76 -6.35 6.87
C PHE A 117 -14.54 -6.93 5.48
N TRP A 118 -15.60 -6.89 4.70
CA TRP A 118 -15.56 -7.27 3.28
C TRP A 118 -16.40 -6.29 2.46
N HIS A 119 -16.17 -6.22 1.18
CA HIS A 119 -16.98 -5.41 0.26
C HIS A 119 -16.98 -6.05 -1.14
N GLY A 120 -17.97 -5.69 -1.96
CA GLY A 120 -17.99 -6.08 -3.36
C GLY A 120 -16.93 -5.33 -4.17
N PRO A 121 -16.59 -5.83 -5.38
CA PRO A 121 -15.51 -5.23 -6.18
C PRO A 121 -15.80 -3.80 -6.62
N ASP A 122 -17.07 -3.43 -6.75
CA ASP A 122 -17.50 -2.09 -7.15
C ASP A 122 -17.80 -1.19 -5.95
N GLU A 123 -17.68 -1.72 -4.74
CA GLU A 123 -17.86 -0.98 -3.51
C GLU A 123 -16.50 -0.57 -2.97
N GLY A 124 -16.38 0.63 -2.45
CA GLY A 124 -15.16 1.09 -1.81
C GLY A 124 -15.21 0.90 -0.31
N PHE A 125 -14.31 1.61 0.38
CA PHE A 125 -14.22 1.61 1.84
C PHE A 125 -15.57 1.87 2.52
N ARG A 126 -16.38 2.75 1.95
CA ARG A 126 -17.70 3.09 2.51
C ARG A 126 -18.72 1.96 2.41
N GLY A 127 -18.51 1.02 1.48
CA GLY A 127 -19.39 -0.13 1.31
C GLY A 127 -19.01 -1.34 2.15
N ARG A 128 -18.05 -1.20 3.05
CA ARG A 128 -17.57 -2.28 3.91
C ARG A 128 -18.69 -2.83 4.79
N LYS A 129 -18.77 -4.15 4.84
CA LYS A 129 -19.71 -4.88 5.68
C LYS A 129 -18.93 -5.71 6.70
N PRO A 130 -19.39 -5.82 7.94
CA PRO A 130 -18.74 -6.72 8.90
C PRO A 130 -18.76 -8.16 8.41
N ILE A 131 -17.68 -8.88 8.66
CA ILE A 131 -17.62 -10.32 8.42
C ILE A 131 -18.43 -11.01 9.51
N ASP A 132 -19.52 -11.66 9.10
CA ASP A 132 -20.40 -12.36 10.01
C ASP A 132 -20.30 -13.89 9.80
N GLN A 133 -21.11 -14.64 10.54
CA GLN A 133 -21.11 -16.09 10.49
C GLN A 133 -21.53 -16.60 9.12
N GLU A 134 -22.50 -15.95 8.49
CA GLU A 134 -22.94 -16.31 7.14
C GLU A 134 -21.83 -16.16 6.11
N PHE A 135 -21.07 -15.05 6.20
CA PHE A 135 -19.91 -14.84 5.33
C PHE A 135 -18.89 -15.97 5.52
N LEU A 136 -18.54 -16.27 6.76
CA LEU A 136 -17.56 -17.30 7.08
C LEU A 136 -17.95 -18.66 6.51
N GLN A 137 -19.23 -18.99 6.52
CA GLN A 137 -19.72 -20.28 6.03
C GLN A 137 -19.75 -20.39 4.50
N HIS A 138 -19.83 -19.27 3.78
CA HIS A 138 -20.07 -19.24 2.35
C HIS A 138 -18.93 -18.65 1.53
N HIS A 139 -17.81 -18.27 2.17
CA HIS A 139 -16.64 -17.80 1.44
C HIS A 139 -15.64 -18.93 1.26
N HIS A 140 -14.84 -18.83 0.19
CA HIS A 140 -13.76 -19.78 -0.04
C HIS A 140 -12.61 -19.13 -0.81
N GLY A 141 -11.41 -19.69 -0.65
CA GLY A 141 -10.23 -19.30 -1.39
C GLY A 141 -10.13 -20.04 -2.72
N GLU A 142 -8.92 -20.31 -3.14
CA GLU A 142 -8.68 -21.08 -4.36
C GLU A 142 -9.19 -22.51 -4.19
N ALA A 143 -9.74 -23.05 -5.27
CA ALA A 143 -10.17 -24.42 -5.27
C ALA A 143 -8.96 -25.34 -5.06
N PRO A 144 -9.07 -26.41 -4.27
CA PRO A 144 -8.01 -27.39 -4.14
C PRO A 144 -7.74 -28.06 -5.48
N HIS A 145 -6.45 -28.21 -5.78
CA HIS A 145 -6.01 -28.88 -7.01
C HIS A 145 -6.01 -30.40 -6.89
#